data_e4b088cf8838f9e4e2261d2e9bd9f4f5
#
_entry.id   e4b088cf8838f9e4e2261d2e9bd9f4f5
#
_cell.length_a   1.000
_cell.length_b   1.000
_cell.length_c   1.000
_cell.angle_alpha   90.00
_cell.angle_beta   90.00
_cell.angle_gamma   90.00
#
_symmetry.space_group_name_H-M   'P 1'
#
loop_
_entity.id
_entity.type
_entity.pdbx_description
1 polymer ?
#
loop_
_entity_poly.entity_id
_entity_poly.type
_entity_poly.pdbx_seq_one_letter_code
_entity_poly.pdbx_strand_id
1 'polypeptide(L)'
;MKLYKNRKSNIHRHGLSAATNIKKDQKIIQYKGKKVTLNNVETNPKYDNDKEIYLFNLNKRYDLDGDFKFNTARLINHSCDPNCEVLEDNKKLWIFAMRDIKKNEELTYDYGFGFDKDYKQYVCKCGAKNCVGYIVREGSRWRIKKFRSSSVSR
;
A
#
# COMPACT_ATOMS: atom_id res chain seq x y z
N MET A 1 11.15 -5.81 20.67
CA MET A 1 10.27 -4.61 20.78
C MET A 1 9.55 -4.39 19.47
N LYS A 2 8.25 -4.15 19.52
CA LYS A 2 7.49 -3.80 18.32
C LYS A 2 7.84 -2.38 17.87
N LEU A 3 8.16 -2.21 16.60
CA LEU A 3 8.49 -0.91 16.01
C LEU A 3 7.24 -0.10 15.61
N TYR A 4 6.06 -0.70 15.69
CA TYR A 4 4.79 -0.13 15.25
C TYR A 4 3.71 -0.25 16.31
N LYS A 5 2.70 0.60 16.17
CA LYS A 5 1.47 0.56 16.99
C LYS A 5 0.25 0.91 16.13
N ASN A 6 -0.91 0.39 16.51
CA ASN A 6 -2.18 0.75 15.88
C ASN A 6 -2.54 2.20 16.23
N ARG A 7 -3.12 2.89 15.27
CA ARG A 7 -3.57 4.28 15.45
C ARG A 7 -4.75 4.59 14.54
N LYS A 8 -5.62 5.49 14.98
CA LYS A 8 -6.58 6.12 14.09
C LYS A 8 -5.82 6.91 13.03
N SER A 9 -6.12 6.69 11.76
CA SER A 9 -5.42 7.31 10.64
C SER A 9 -6.22 8.49 10.08
N ASN A 10 -5.49 9.52 9.61
CA ASN A 10 -6.08 10.61 8.85
C ASN A 10 -6.26 10.24 7.35
N ILE A 11 -5.64 9.16 6.91
CA ILE A 11 -5.75 8.68 5.51
C ILE A 11 -6.99 7.81 5.36
N HIS A 12 -7.10 6.76 6.17
CA HIS A 12 -8.24 5.84 6.13
C HIS A 12 -8.37 5.09 7.45
N ARG A 13 -9.51 5.25 8.13
CA ARG A 13 -9.95 4.57 9.37
C ARG A 13 -8.84 4.30 10.39
N HIS A 14 -8.12 3.20 10.23
CA HIS A 14 -7.02 2.76 11.07
C HIS A 14 -5.74 2.66 10.26
N GLY A 15 -4.63 2.85 10.92
CA GLY A 15 -3.31 2.71 10.32
C GLY A 15 -2.31 2.21 11.35
N LEU A 16 -1.08 2.04 10.92
CA LEU A 16 0.06 1.79 11.80
C LEU A 16 0.94 3.01 11.85
N SER A 17 1.44 3.33 13.02
CA SER A 17 2.44 4.39 13.21
C SER A 17 3.68 3.83 13.89
N ALA A 18 4.80 4.55 13.75
CA ALA A 18 6.05 4.18 14.40
C ALA A 18 5.89 4.28 15.93
N ALA A 19 6.18 3.20 16.64
CA ALA A 19 6.17 3.17 18.10
C ALA A 19 7.43 3.80 18.71
N THR A 20 8.49 3.89 17.91
CA THR A 20 9.79 4.50 18.24
C THR A 20 10.40 5.08 16.96
N ASN A 21 11.53 5.76 17.08
CA ASN A 21 12.27 6.17 15.89
C ASN A 21 12.77 4.91 15.14
N ILE A 22 12.59 4.89 13.82
CA ILE A 22 12.99 3.80 12.94
C ILE A 22 14.03 4.34 11.97
N LYS A 23 15.11 3.62 11.79
CA LYS A 23 16.17 3.99 10.85
C LYS A 23 15.85 3.50 9.44
N LYS A 24 16.35 4.23 8.45
CA LYS A 24 16.34 3.79 7.06
C LYS A 24 16.83 2.35 6.93
N ASP A 25 16.20 1.59 6.05
CA ASP A 25 16.47 0.18 5.74
C ASP A 25 16.16 -0.81 6.88
N GLN A 26 15.60 -0.34 7.99
CA GLN A 26 15.19 -1.20 9.08
C GLN A 26 13.92 -1.99 8.70
N LYS A 27 13.96 -3.30 8.98
CA LYS A 27 12.82 -4.21 8.80
C LYS A 27 11.81 -3.98 9.92
N ILE A 28 10.54 -3.72 9.56
CA ILE A 28 9.51 -3.29 10.52
C ILE A 28 8.55 -4.40 10.88
N ILE A 29 7.87 -4.96 9.88
CA ILE A 29 6.82 -5.96 10.06
C ILE A 29 6.71 -6.84 8.82
N GLN A 30 6.41 -8.12 9.02
CA GLN A 30 6.12 -9.04 7.92
C GLN A 30 4.70 -8.82 7.40
N TYR A 31 4.53 -8.78 6.07
CA TYR A 31 3.23 -8.87 5.43
C TYR A 31 2.88 -10.35 5.27
N LYS A 32 1.90 -10.82 6.02
CA LYS A 32 1.51 -12.23 6.09
C LYS A 32 0.23 -12.50 5.31
N GLY A 33 0.10 -13.71 4.79
CA GLY A 33 -1.11 -14.07 4.06
C GLY A 33 -1.11 -15.52 3.62
N LYS A 34 -2.05 -15.83 2.76
CA LYS A 34 -2.16 -17.15 2.12
C LYS A 34 -1.93 -17.03 0.63
N LYS A 35 -1.17 -17.96 0.08
CA LYS A 35 -0.99 -18.05 -1.36
C LYS A 35 -2.30 -18.43 -2.06
N VAL A 36 -2.64 -17.68 -3.09
CA VAL A 36 -3.79 -17.99 -3.96
C VAL A 36 -3.32 -18.00 -5.41
N THR A 37 -3.93 -18.84 -6.24
CA THR A 37 -3.61 -18.85 -7.67
C THR A 37 -4.22 -17.63 -8.36
N LEU A 38 -3.57 -17.13 -9.41
CA LEU A 38 -4.13 -16.03 -10.21
C LEU A 38 -5.51 -16.40 -10.76
N ASN A 39 -5.70 -17.64 -11.21
CA ASN A 39 -7.01 -18.11 -11.66
C ASN A 39 -8.09 -17.98 -10.56
N ASN A 40 -7.75 -18.33 -9.32
CA ASN A 40 -8.68 -18.15 -8.20
C ASN A 40 -9.02 -16.68 -7.97
N VAL A 41 -8.01 -15.79 -8.04
CA VAL A 41 -8.24 -14.34 -7.90
C VAL A 41 -9.20 -13.84 -8.98
N GLU A 42 -9.03 -14.27 -10.22
CA GLU A 42 -9.86 -13.84 -11.36
C GLU A 42 -11.30 -14.35 -11.31
N THR A 43 -11.53 -15.54 -10.74
CA THR A 43 -12.82 -16.23 -10.79
C THR A 43 -13.62 -16.19 -9.49
N ASN A 44 -13.00 -15.80 -8.39
CA ASN A 44 -13.64 -15.82 -7.07
C ASN A 44 -14.19 -14.42 -6.73
N PRO A 45 -15.50 -14.27 -6.52
CA PRO A 45 -16.13 -12.98 -6.18
C PRO A 45 -15.56 -12.29 -4.93
N LYS A 46 -14.88 -13.04 -4.06
CA LYS A 46 -14.17 -12.45 -2.90
C LYS A 46 -13.20 -11.33 -3.31
N TYR A 47 -12.64 -11.43 -4.52
CA TYR A 47 -11.64 -10.49 -5.02
C TYR A 47 -12.21 -9.44 -5.98
N ASP A 48 -13.53 -9.30 -6.02
CA ASP A 48 -14.18 -8.25 -6.82
C ASP A 48 -13.78 -6.85 -6.34
N ASN A 49 -13.71 -5.93 -7.28
CA ASN A 49 -13.08 -4.61 -7.12
C ASN A 49 -13.75 -3.67 -6.09
N ASP A 50 -14.95 -3.98 -5.61
CA ASP A 50 -15.71 -3.14 -4.68
C ASP A 50 -15.22 -3.24 -3.22
N LYS A 51 -14.24 -4.11 -2.95
CA LYS A 51 -13.71 -4.35 -1.61
C LYS A 51 -12.23 -3.97 -1.54
N GLU A 52 -11.78 -3.59 -0.35
CA GLU A 52 -10.36 -3.40 -0.09
C GLU A 52 -9.60 -4.69 -0.39
N ILE A 53 -8.69 -4.62 -1.35
CA ILE A 53 -7.94 -5.78 -1.83
C ILE A 53 -6.57 -5.76 -1.19
N TYR A 54 -6.25 -6.80 -0.43
CA TYR A 54 -4.96 -6.97 0.26
C TYR A 54 -4.05 -7.97 -0.48
N LEU A 55 -4.07 -7.90 -1.83
CA LEU A 55 -3.33 -8.83 -2.67
C LEU A 55 -1.95 -8.28 -3.03
N PHE A 56 -0.94 -9.14 -2.92
CA PHE A 56 0.38 -8.89 -3.48
C PHE A 56 0.71 -9.93 -4.53
N ASN A 57 1.12 -9.49 -5.71
CA ASN A 57 1.61 -10.41 -6.73
C ASN A 57 2.97 -10.98 -6.30
N LEU A 58 3.07 -12.29 -6.23
CA LEU A 58 4.30 -13.00 -5.90
C LEU A 58 5.08 -13.42 -7.16
N ASN A 59 4.37 -13.88 -8.18
CA ASN A 59 4.95 -14.36 -9.42
C ASN A 59 3.84 -14.59 -10.48
N LYS A 60 4.20 -15.23 -11.59
CA LYS A 60 3.27 -15.51 -12.70
C LYS A 60 2.11 -16.46 -12.34
N ARG A 61 2.15 -17.14 -11.20
CA ARG A 61 1.16 -18.16 -10.81
C ARG A 61 0.37 -17.79 -9.57
N TYR A 62 0.94 -16.99 -8.67
CA TYR A 62 0.40 -16.80 -7.33
C TYR A 62 0.40 -15.34 -6.90
N ASP A 63 -0.65 -14.98 -6.20
CA ASP A 63 -0.72 -13.80 -5.34
C ASP A 63 -0.69 -14.23 -3.87
N LEU A 64 -0.35 -13.30 -2.99
CA LEU A 64 -0.50 -13.42 -1.55
C LEU A 64 -1.75 -12.64 -1.12
N ASP A 65 -2.74 -13.34 -0.59
CA ASP A 65 -3.92 -12.72 0.02
C ASP A 65 -3.62 -12.41 1.48
N GLY A 66 -3.53 -11.13 1.80
CA GLY A 66 -3.22 -10.64 3.15
C GLY A 66 -4.45 -10.22 3.96
N ASP A 67 -5.67 -10.46 3.50
CA ASP A 67 -6.89 -10.07 4.19
C ASP A 67 -7.24 -11.04 5.35
N PHE A 68 -6.38 -11.08 6.33
CA PHE A 68 -6.53 -11.88 7.55
C PHE A 68 -6.20 -11.06 8.79
N LYS A 69 -6.93 -11.29 9.88
CA LYS A 69 -6.71 -10.59 11.17
C LYS A 69 -5.30 -10.78 11.72
N PHE A 70 -4.67 -11.93 11.43
CA PHE A 70 -3.29 -12.18 11.86
C PHE A 70 -2.24 -11.36 11.10
N ASN A 71 -2.62 -10.74 9.99
CA ASN A 71 -1.74 -9.87 9.21
C ASN A 71 -1.92 -8.41 9.63
N THR A 72 -1.25 -7.99 10.67
CA THR A 72 -1.32 -6.60 11.15
C THR A 72 -0.84 -5.60 10.09
N ALA A 73 0.12 -5.99 9.25
CA ALA A 73 0.64 -5.14 8.18
C ALA A 73 -0.42 -4.70 7.16
N ARG A 74 -1.55 -5.42 7.04
CA ARG A 74 -2.67 -5.03 6.18
C ARG A 74 -3.29 -3.68 6.57
N LEU A 75 -3.04 -3.20 7.78
CA LEU A 75 -3.54 -1.91 8.25
C LEU A 75 -2.71 -0.71 7.80
N ILE A 76 -1.54 -0.95 7.20
CA ILE A 76 -0.71 0.13 6.67
C ILE A 76 -1.40 0.74 5.45
N ASN A 77 -1.59 2.06 5.48
CA ASN A 77 -2.26 2.78 4.40
C ASN A 77 -1.31 3.14 3.25
N HIS A 78 -1.91 3.42 2.09
CA HIS A 78 -1.19 3.92 0.92
C HIS A 78 -0.82 5.39 1.09
N SER A 79 0.34 5.76 0.58
CA SER A 79 0.70 7.16 0.31
C SER A 79 1.39 7.29 -1.05
N CYS A 80 1.16 8.44 -1.69
CA CYS A 80 1.90 8.82 -2.90
C CYS A 80 3.33 9.27 -2.58
N ASP A 81 3.61 9.59 -1.32
CA ASP A 81 4.95 9.88 -0.79
C ASP A 81 5.20 8.98 0.43
N PRO A 82 5.44 7.68 0.19
CA PRO A 82 5.53 6.71 1.27
C PRO A 82 6.86 6.79 2.03
N ASN A 83 6.82 6.35 3.29
CA ASN A 83 8.04 6.19 4.10
C ASN A 83 8.50 4.73 4.22
N CYS A 84 7.73 3.80 3.68
CA CYS A 84 8.05 2.37 3.67
C CYS A 84 7.92 1.78 2.27
N GLU A 85 8.53 0.62 2.10
CA GLU A 85 8.40 -0.21 0.90
C GLU A 85 8.27 -1.68 1.30
N VAL A 86 7.72 -2.49 0.39
CA VAL A 86 7.56 -3.94 0.56
C VAL A 86 8.65 -4.65 -0.23
N LEU A 87 9.48 -5.41 0.45
CA LEU A 87 10.57 -6.17 -0.17
C LEU A 87 10.49 -7.64 0.26
N GLU A 88 10.93 -8.52 -0.64
CA GLU A 88 11.07 -9.94 -0.32
C GLU A 88 12.39 -10.19 0.41
N ASP A 89 12.30 -10.91 1.53
CA ASP A 89 13.44 -11.43 2.26
C ASP A 89 13.14 -12.86 2.72
N ASN A 90 13.99 -13.82 2.35
CA ASN A 90 13.82 -15.24 2.64
C ASN A 90 12.42 -15.78 2.23
N LYS A 91 11.98 -15.43 1.02
CA LYS A 91 10.68 -15.84 0.45
C LYS A 91 9.46 -15.31 1.23
N LYS A 92 9.64 -14.28 2.02
CA LYS A 92 8.59 -13.59 2.77
C LYS A 92 8.57 -12.11 2.41
N LEU A 93 7.39 -11.51 2.42
CA LEU A 93 7.25 -10.07 2.20
C LEU A 93 7.39 -9.34 3.53
N TRP A 94 8.22 -8.29 3.53
CA TRP A 94 8.48 -7.47 4.70
C TRP A 94 8.34 -5.99 4.35
N ILE A 95 7.86 -5.24 5.32
CA ILE A 95 7.82 -3.77 5.26
C ILE A 95 9.14 -3.25 5.80
N PHE A 96 9.84 -2.45 4.99
CA PHE A 96 11.10 -1.79 5.33
C PHE A 96 10.94 -0.28 5.33
N ALA A 97 11.69 0.41 6.17
CA ALA A 97 11.77 1.86 6.14
C ALA A 97 12.59 2.34 4.93
N MET A 98 12.05 3.25 4.13
CA MET A 98 12.74 3.87 2.99
C MET A 98 13.63 5.04 3.42
N ARG A 99 13.35 5.61 4.58
CA ARG A 99 14.06 6.72 5.21
C ARG A 99 13.99 6.59 6.72
N ASP A 100 14.66 7.46 7.44
CA ASP A 100 14.43 7.58 8.88
C ASP A 100 12.97 8.00 9.13
N ILE A 101 12.32 7.33 10.07
CA ILE A 101 10.93 7.59 10.45
C ILE A 101 10.90 7.95 11.92
N LYS A 102 10.29 9.07 12.25
CA LYS A 102 10.17 9.52 13.64
C LYS A 102 9.04 8.78 14.36
N LYS A 103 9.19 8.62 15.66
CA LYS A 103 8.13 8.12 16.53
C LYS A 103 6.82 8.87 16.25
N ASN A 104 5.72 8.15 16.17
CA ASN A 104 4.36 8.63 15.88
C ASN A 104 4.07 8.98 14.41
N GLU A 105 5.05 8.97 13.49
CA GLU A 105 4.73 9.08 12.06
C GLU A 105 3.89 7.88 11.62
N GLU A 106 2.89 8.10 10.78
CA GLU A 106 2.13 7.02 10.15
C GLU A 106 3.01 6.28 9.14
N LEU A 107 3.00 4.95 9.21
CA LEU A 107 3.68 4.09 8.25
C LEU A 107 2.81 3.98 6.99
N THR A 108 3.42 4.18 5.83
CA THR A 108 2.73 4.12 4.54
C THR A 108 3.62 3.46 3.50
N TYR A 109 3.01 2.83 2.52
CA TYR A 109 3.72 2.34 1.34
C TYR A 109 2.87 2.57 0.08
N ASP A 110 3.52 2.53 -1.09
CA ASP A 110 2.81 2.59 -2.36
C ASP A 110 2.20 1.22 -2.64
N TYR A 111 0.88 1.15 -2.73
CA TYR A 111 0.15 -0.10 -2.98
C TYR A 111 0.48 -0.72 -4.34
N GLY A 112 1.06 0.04 -5.26
CA GLY A 112 1.49 -0.48 -6.54
C GLY A 112 0.36 -0.77 -7.53
N PHE A 113 -0.82 -0.20 -7.31
CA PHE A 113 -1.97 -0.42 -8.19
C PHE A 113 -1.69 0.13 -9.59
N GLY A 114 -2.05 -0.64 -10.60
CA GLY A 114 -1.90 -0.23 -12.00
C GLY A 114 -2.82 0.93 -12.38
N PHE A 115 -2.44 1.63 -13.44
CA PHE A 115 -3.31 2.60 -14.10
C PHE A 115 -4.13 1.85 -15.16
N ASP A 116 -5.37 1.53 -14.82
CA ASP A 116 -6.33 0.87 -15.69
C ASP A 116 -7.65 1.67 -15.79
N LYS A 117 -8.64 1.15 -16.48
CA LYS A 117 -9.93 1.83 -16.66
C LYS A 117 -10.67 2.08 -15.33
N ASP A 118 -10.37 1.30 -14.30
CA ASP A 118 -11.08 1.30 -13.03
C ASP A 118 -10.30 2.03 -11.91
N TYR A 119 -9.18 2.69 -12.23
CA TYR A 119 -8.33 3.34 -11.23
C TYR A 119 -9.05 4.37 -10.36
N LYS A 120 -10.12 4.99 -10.87
CA LYS A 120 -10.91 6.01 -10.14
C LYS A 120 -11.70 5.45 -8.96
N GLN A 121 -11.85 4.12 -8.86
CA GLN A 121 -12.47 3.47 -7.71
C GLN A 121 -11.63 3.64 -6.43
N TYR A 122 -10.33 3.81 -6.59
CA TYR A 122 -9.38 3.87 -5.48
C TYR A 122 -8.95 5.31 -5.22
N VAL A 123 -9.81 6.06 -4.53
CA VAL A 123 -9.53 7.46 -4.15
C VAL A 123 -8.41 7.49 -3.11
N CYS A 124 -7.40 8.32 -3.35
CA CYS A 124 -6.30 8.54 -2.41
C CYS A 124 -6.54 9.79 -1.57
N LYS A 125 -6.37 9.64 -0.25
CA LYS A 125 -6.51 10.72 0.74
C LYS A 125 -5.21 10.94 1.53
N CYS A 126 -4.06 10.58 0.94
CA CYS A 126 -2.78 10.65 1.67
C CYS A 126 -2.33 12.07 2.01
N GLY A 127 -2.84 13.09 1.32
CA GLY A 127 -2.50 14.48 1.57
C GLY A 127 -1.09 14.90 1.13
N ALA A 128 -0.33 14.03 0.47
CA ALA A 128 1.00 14.37 -0.02
C ALA A 128 0.96 15.41 -1.15
N LYS A 129 1.99 16.23 -1.25
CA LYS A 129 2.09 17.26 -2.29
C LYS A 129 2.04 16.70 -3.70
N ASN A 130 2.60 15.51 -3.91
CA ASN A 130 2.61 14.81 -5.18
C ASN A 130 1.41 13.89 -5.40
N CYS A 131 0.40 13.93 -4.51
CA CYS A 131 -0.79 13.10 -4.62
C CYS A 131 -1.59 13.46 -5.88
N VAL A 132 -1.95 12.44 -6.64
CA VAL A 132 -2.76 12.57 -7.86
C VAL A 132 -4.26 12.32 -7.63
N GLY A 133 -4.66 12.09 -6.37
CA GLY A 133 -6.06 11.86 -5.97
C GLY A 133 -6.54 10.42 -6.06
N TYR A 134 -5.73 9.54 -6.58
CA TYR A 134 -6.05 8.11 -6.72
C TYR A 134 -4.87 7.23 -6.33
N ILE A 135 -5.16 6.00 -5.90
CA ILE A 135 -4.14 5.01 -5.57
C ILE A 135 -3.64 4.38 -6.86
N VAL A 136 -2.56 4.92 -7.39
CA VAL A 136 -1.88 4.44 -8.60
C VAL A 136 -0.38 4.43 -8.32
N ARG A 137 0.30 3.38 -8.76
CA ARG A 137 1.76 3.24 -8.59
C ARG A 137 2.52 4.45 -9.16
N GLU A 138 3.63 4.77 -8.54
CA GLU A 138 4.45 5.93 -8.88
C GLU A 138 4.76 6.04 -10.38
N GLY A 139 5.21 4.97 -10.99
CA GLY A 139 5.60 4.94 -12.41
C GLY A 139 4.45 5.19 -13.39
N SER A 140 3.21 5.22 -12.94
CA SER A 140 2.02 5.46 -13.79
C SER A 140 1.28 6.74 -13.45
N ARG A 141 1.63 7.45 -12.37
CA ARG A 141 0.94 8.68 -11.93
C ARG A 141 1.04 9.84 -12.92
N TRP A 142 2.07 9.87 -13.75
CA TRP A 142 2.24 10.89 -14.78
C TRP A 142 1.05 10.97 -15.74
N ARG A 143 0.36 9.87 -15.97
CA ARG A 143 -0.85 9.81 -16.81
C ARG A 143 -1.98 10.67 -16.22
N ILE A 144 -2.17 10.59 -14.90
CA ILE A 144 -3.21 11.36 -14.19
C ILE A 144 -2.83 12.85 -14.14
N LYS A 145 -1.58 13.17 -13.85
CA LYS A 145 -1.08 14.56 -13.86
C LYS A 145 -1.26 15.22 -15.21
N LYS A 146 -0.99 14.48 -16.29
CA LYS A 146 -1.17 14.98 -17.65
C LYS A 146 -2.63 15.38 -17.92
N PHE A 147 -3.59 14.55 -17.54
CA PHE A 147 -5.02 14.86 -17.67
C PHE A 147 -5.42 16.05 -16.81
N ARG A 148 -4.95 16.15 -15.59
CA ARG A 148 -5.21 17.29 -14.70
C ARG A 148 -4.64 18.59 -15.24
N SER A 149 -3.41 18.58 -15.74
CA SER A 149 -2.79 19.74 -16.35
C SER A 149 -3.59 20.24 -17.54
N SER A 150 -4.15 19.35 -18.36
CA SER A 150 -5.02 19.69 -19.48
C SER A 150 -6.34 20.30 -19.03
N SER A 151 -6.88 19.92 -17.87
CA SER A 151 -8.14 20.45 -17.33
C SER A 151 -7.96 21.75 -16.55
N VAL A 152 -6.74 22.09 -16.13
CA VAL A 152 -6.43 23.30 -15.35
C VAL A 152 -5.96 24.46 -16.22
N SER A 153 -5.59 24.22 -17.46
CA SER A 153 -5.19 25.26 -18.43
C SER A 153 -6.38 26.09 -18.96
N ARG A 154 -7.19 26.60 -18.05
CA ARG A 154 -8.32 27.46 -18.34
C ARG A 154 -7.99 28.92 -18.16
#